data_8cf60c02fc9cbe41440c971ac6738cd0
#
_entry.id   8cf60c02fc9cbe41440c971ac6738cd0
#
_cell.length_a   1.000
_cell.length_b   1.000
_cell.length_c   1.000
_cell.angle_alpha   90.00
_cell.angle_beta   90.00
_cell.angle_gamma   90.00
#
_symmetry.space_group_name_H-M   'P 1'
#
loop_
_entity.id
_entity.type
_entity.pdbx_description
1 polymer ?
#
loop_
_entity_poly.entity_id
_entity_poly.type
_entity_poly.pdbx_seq_one_letter_code
_entity_poly.pdbx_strand_id
1 'polypeptide(L)'
;MTDLSHPNPQFSAADAEKLAIEVFGVTATASPLDSERDRNFRLETGTDADWILKIVNASEPQVESEFQTALLHHLSNADAKLAVPQLKPSLSGDVLASAVATGGERHAMRLVGWLPGVPLAEVKRTFELMRNLGRSLGELDHALQGFIHPGAVRELDWDLRHAGRARTRLHFVRDADRRALLERFIVRFENHVAPKLSRLRAQVIHNDANDWNVLVSKGDHEQIAGLIDFGDAVHTVLIAEVAIACAYSILDMEDPIGAAAALAAGFHEKYPLKAEEIDLLFDLIAMRLVTSVTFSASRHDKTDDNPYLAISEAPAWRLLEKMDAMNPRFATAILRKACGFDAIEGAGAVRKWIADNSKTFAPIVRPAPATMTKALVPYGDATHFMTVASAEQRAKEATEWWDNFCAENNVQLGIGPWGEKRTVYTDTAFESRFIEGQRRIHHLGVDLFMPAGTPLYTPLAATVVSVEIEREPLGYGGLVKLEHRPEGCPPFVTLWGHMAHEALGRLKPGQKLKAGDLVGHMGDIHENGGWTPHLHFEMTTDINLTATEILGVGEAAYLDVWADVFPDVAALAGIPPETFHQDGRTRAEIIAKRKEILLPNLSISYSEPIKFVRGDGTWLID
;
A
#
# COMPACT_ATOMS: atom_id res chain seq x y z
N MET A 1 10.50 -12.51 -28.89
CA MET A 1 11.08 -13.73 -28.26
C MET A 1 12.58 -13.60 -28.37
N THR A 2 13.25 -13.29 -27.29
CA THR A 2 14.71 -13.34 -27.25
C THR A 2 15.13 -14.80 -27.41
N ASP A 3 15.86 -15.09 -28.46
CA ASP A 3 16.27 -16.44 -28.83
C ASP A 3 17.32 -16.96 -27.82
N LEU A 4 16.90 -17.76 -26.85
CA LEU A 4 17.78 -18.42 -25.86
C LEU A 4 18.59 -19.59 -26.47
N SER A 5 18.54 -19.80 -27.79
CA SER A 5 19.19 -20.91 -28.49
C SER A 5 20.68 -20.70 -28.74
N HIS A 6 21.20 -19.45 -28.59
CA HIS A 6 22.62 -19.18 -28.78
C HIS A 6 23.40 -19.46 -27.51
N PRO A 7 24.51 -20.23 -27.59
CA PRO A 7 25.35 -20.54 -26.43
C PRO A 7 26.01 -19.24 -25.90
N ASN A 8 26.29 -19.23 -24.59
CA ASN A 8 27.03 -18.13 -23.97
C ASN A 8 28.41 -17.96 -24.62
N PRO A 9 28.92 -16.72 -24.73
CA PRO A 9 30.23 -16.44 -25.30
C PRO A 9 31.33 -17.27 -24.67
N GLN A 10 32.17 -17.93 -25.46
CA GLN A 10 33.20 -18.84 -24.99
C GLN A 10 34.50 -18.07 -24.77
N PHE A 11 34.65 -17.50 -23.57
CA PHE A 11 35.85 -16.83 -23.08
C PHE A 11 36.25 -17.39 -21.70
N SER A 12 37.53 -17.62 -21.49
CA SER A 12 38.12 -18.01 -20.21
C SER A 12 38.51 -16.78 -19.36
N ALA A 13 38.80 -16.98 -18.10
CA ALA A 13 39.36 -15.93 -17.25
C ALA A 13 40.69 -15.37 -17.83
N ALA A 14 41.56 -16.23 -18.38
CA ALA A 14 42.77 -15.80 -19.02
C ALA A 14 42.54 -14.93 -20.27
N ASP A 15 41.48 -15.24 -21.05
CA ASP A 15 41.08 -14.38 -22.18
C ASP A 15 40.57 -13.02 -21.67
N ALA A 16 39.82 -13.00 -20.58
CA ALA A 16 39.33 -11.77 -19.97
C ALA A 16 40.45 -10.87 -19.46
N GLU A 17 41.45 -11.44 -18.78
CA GLU A 17 42.68 -10.74 -18.33
C GLU A 17 43.43 -10.14 -19.53
N LYS A 18 43.62 -10.92 -20.58
CA LYS A 18 44.27 -10.47 -21.80
C LYS A 18 43.52 -9.32 -22.46
N LEU A 19 42.19 -9.45 -22.64
CA LEU A 19 41.33 -8.41 -23.21
C LEU A 19 41.32 -7.13 -22.35
N ALA A 20 41.35 -7.28 -21.02
CA ALA A 20 41.42 -6.14 -20.12
C ALA A 20 42.72 -5.33 -20.30
N ILE A 21 43.87 -6.00 -20.50
CA ILE A 21 45.14 -5.33 -20.77
C ILE A 21 45.17 -4.74 -22.18
N GLU A 22 44.91 -5.57 -23.19
CA GLU A 22 45.11 -5.18 -24.61
C GLU A 22 44.10 -4.10 -25.05
N VAL A 23 42.87 -4.16 -24.56
CA VAL A 23 41.83 -3.25 -25.04
C VAL A 23 41.59 -2.06 -24.11
N PHE A 24 41.66 -2.29 -22.78
CA PHE A 24 41.32 -1.25 -21.80
C PHE A 24 42.50 -0.77 -20.95
N GLY A 25 43.71 -1.37 -21.12
CA GLY A 25 44.90 -1.01 -20.35
C GLY A 25 44.79 -1.32 -18.86
N VAL A 26 43.98 -2.33 -18.49
CA VAL A 26 43.75 -2.73 -17.09
C VAL A 26 44.41 -4.04 -16.80
N THR A 27 45.37 -4.05 -15.82
CA THR A 27 45.96 -5.26 -15.29
C THR A 27 45.13 -5.72 -14.09
N ALA A 28 44.57 -6.93 -14.15
CA ALA A 28 43.71 -7.46 -13.11
C ALA A 28 43.70 -8.99 -13.11
N THR A 29 43.22 -9.59 -12.04
CA THR A 29 42.86 -11.00 -11.98
C THR A 29 41.38 -11.15 -12.26
N ALA A 30 41.02 -12.03 -13.23
CA ALA A 30 39.65 -12.23 -13.65
C ALA A 30 39.00 -13.42 -12.94
N SER A 31 37.80 -13.22 -12.40
CA SER A 31 36.94 -14.29 -11.91
C SER A 31 35.56 -14.24 -12.64
N PRO A 32 35.03 -15.42 -13.06
CA PRO A 32 33.76 -15.44 -13.77
C PRO A 32 32.59 -15.04 -12.86
N LEU A 33 31.63 -14.31 -13.40
CA LEU A 33 30.34 -14.00 -12.78
C LEU A 33 29.24 -14.78 -13.50
N ASP A 34 28.20 -15.16 -12.75
CA ASP A 34 27.01 -15.79 -13.32
C ASP A 34 26.27 -14.81 -14.20
N SER A 35 25.79 -15.29 -15.36
CA SER A 35 25.02 -14.53 -16.32
C SER A 35 24.16 -15.47 -17.16
N GLU A 36 22.93 -15.07 -17.45
CA GLU A 36 22.00 -15.90 -18.25
C GLU A 36 22.40 -16.03 -19.72
N ARG A 37 22.91 -14.96 -20.34
CA ARG A 37 23.18 -14.88 -21.79
C ARG A 37 24.59 -14.44 -22.14
N ASP A 38 25.13 -13.53 -21.35
CA ASP A 38 26.43 -12.92 -21.59
C ASP A 38 27.54 -13.72 -20.91
N ARG A 39 28.77 -13.31 -21.12
CA ARG A 39 29.92 -13.79 -20.35
C ARG A 39 30.53 -12.63 -19.59
N ASN A 40 30.38 -12.64 -18.28
CA ASN A 40 30.83 -11.56 -17.40
C ASN A 40 32.00 -12.02 -16.52
N PHE A 41 32.95 -11.11 -16.29
CA PHE A 41 34.09 -11.35 -15.40
C PHE A 41 34.28 -10.16 -14.46
N ARG A 42 34.45 -10.44 -13.16
CA ARG A 42 35.00 -9.46 -12.24
C ARG A 42 36.49 -9.39 -12.43
N LEU A 43 37.01 -8.18 -12.53
CA LEU A 43 38.44 -7.88 -12.67
C LEU A 43 38.92 -7.19 -11.39
N GLU A 44 39.69 -7.92 -10.57
CA GLU A 44 40.27 -7.42 -9.33
C GLU A 44 41.65 -6.83 -9.62
N THR A 45 41.78 -5.50 -9.45
CA THR A 45 43.02 -4.77 -9.79
C THR A 45 44.00 -4.70 -8.65
N GLY A 46 43.61 -5.11 -7.43
CA GLY A 46 44.39 -4.90 -6.21
C GLY A 46 44.43 -3.45 -5.73
N THR A 47 43.62 -2.58 -6.33
CA THR A 47 43.38 -1.18 -5.92
C THR A 47 41.92 -1.01 -5.53
N ASP A 48 41.48 0.20 -5.16
CA ASP A 48 40.09 0.48 -4.81
C ASP A 48 39.12 0.48 -6.02
N ALA A 49 39.62 0.28 -7.24
CA ALA A 49 38.85 0.36 -8.48
C ALA A 49 38.79 -1.00 -9.21
N ASP A 50 37.87 -1.85 -8.79
CA ASP A 50 37.55 -3.09 -9.52
C ASP A 50 36.58 -2.80 -10.68
N TRP A 51 36.59 -3.73 -11.66
CA TRP A 51 35.78 -3.60 -12.88
C TRP A 51 35.01 -4.89 -13.18
N ILE A 52 34.00 -4.78 -14.05
CA ILE A 52 33.32 -5.91 -14.68
C ILE A 52 33.54 -5.82 -16.18
N LEU A 53 34.15 -6.82 -16.78
CA LEU A 53 34.19 -7.01 -18.22
C LEU A 53 32.91 -7.76 -18.62
N LYS A 54 32.03 -7.07 -19.35
CA LYS A 54 30.83 -7.67 -19.95
C LYS A 54 31.10 -7.98 -21.42
N ILE A 55 30.98 -9.27 -21.79
CA ILE A 55 31.10 -9.77 -23.17
C ILE A 55 29.71 -10.22 -23.61
N VAL A 56 29.11 -9.47 -24.52
CA VAL A 56 27.73 -9.59 -24.91
C VAL A 56 27.52 -10.79 -25.81
N ASN A 57 26.38 -11.47 -25.69
CA ASN A 57 26.02 -12.55 -26.60
C ASN A 57 25.91 -12.05 -28.04
N ALA A 58 26.45 -12.81 -29.01
CA ALA A 58 26.45 -12.43 -30.42
C ALA A 58 25.04 -12.29 -31.04
N SER A 59 24.03 -12.90 -30.42
CA SER A 59 22.64 -12.76 -30.83
C SER A 59 22.00 -11.42 -30.43
N GLU A 60 22.64 -10.63 -29.54
CA GLU A 60 22.11 -9.33 -29.14
C GLU A 60 22.26 -8.33 -30.31
N PRO A 61 21.18 -7.63 -30.70
CA PRO A 61 21.25 -6.58 -31.68
C PRO A 61 22.22 -5.47 -31.27
N GLN A 62 23.09 -5.03 -32.16
CA GLN A 62 24.09 -3.98 -31.86
C GLN A 62 23.44 -2.72 -31.26
N VAL A 63 22.25 -2.33 -31.74
CA VAL A 63 21.50 -1.16 -31.26
C VAL A 63 21.14 -1.25 -29.80
N GLU A 64 20.99 -2.46 -29.23
CA GLU A 64 20.72 -2.68 -27.79
C GLU A 64 21.99 -2.48 -26.96
N SER A 65 23.15 -3.01 -27.40
CA SER A 65 24.43 -2.73 -26.75
C SER A 65 24.81 -1.25 -26.81
N GLU A 66 24.54 -0.57 -27.93
CA GLU A 66 24.71 0.88 -28.09
C GLU A 66 23.80 1.65 -27.13
N PHE A 67 22.53 1.24 -27.01
CA PHE A 67 21.56 1.84 -26.07
C PHE A 67 22.02 1.73 -24.62
N GLN A 68 22.39 0.54 -24.14
CA GLN A 68 22.85 0.35 -22.77
C GLN A 68 24.10 1.18 -22.47
N THR A 69 25.01 1.31 -23.44
CA THR A 69 26.22 2.13 -23.32
C THR A 69 25.87 3.63 -23.26
N ALA A 70 24.98 4.10 -24.15
CA ALA A 70 24.53 5.49 -24.16
C ALA A 70 23.76 5.85 -22.86
N LEU A 71 22.97 4.93 -22.34
CA LEU A 71 22.24 5.08 -21.07
C LEU A 71 23.19 5.29 -19.88
N LEU A 72 24.17 4.40 -19.71
CA LEU A 72 25.17 4.52 -18.64
C LEU A 72 26.01 5.80 -18.79
N HIS A 73 26.39 6.16 -20.02
CA HIS A 73 27.10 7.40 -20.28
C HIS A 73 26.26 8.64 -19.94
N HIS A 74 24.95 8.63 -20.27
CA HIS A 74 24.03 9.70 -19.91
C HIS A 74 23.94 9.86 -18.39
N LEU A 75 23.73 8.76 -17.67
CA LEU A 75 23.63 8.77 -16.20
C LEU A 75 24.92 9.19 -15.51
N SER A 76 26.07 8.82 -16.07
CA SER A 76 27.39 9.23 -15.55
C SER A 76 27.62 10.75 -15.63
N ASN A 77 26.95 11.42 -16.57
CA ASN A 77 27.04 12.87 -16.76
C ASN A 77 25.86 13.63 -16.14
N ALA A 78 24.86 12.92 -15.64
CA ALA A 78 23.72 13.50 -14.95
C ALA A 78 24.09 13.86 -13.51
N ASP A 79 23.46 14.90 -12.95
CA ASP A 79 23.61 15.29 -11.55
C ASP A 79 22.79 14.37 -10.60
N ALA A 80 22.81 13.06 -10.88
CA ALA A 80 22.14 12.07 -10.08
C ALA A 80 23.08 11.59 -8.95
N LYS A 81 22.56 11.54 -7.73
CA LYS A 81 23.33 11.08 -6.57
C LYS A 81 23.47 9.57 -6.49
N LEU A 82 22.58 8.83 -7.18
CA LEU A 82 22.61 7.38 -7.20
C LEU A 82 23.81 6.90 -8.00
N ALA A 83 24.64 6.06 -7.36
CA ALA A 83 25.77 5.45 -8.06
C ALA A 83 25.29 4.41 -9.08
N VAL A 84 25.80 4.55 -10.30
CA VAL A 84 25.62 3.61 -11.41
C VAL A 84 26.99 3.17 -11.93
N PRO A 85 27.10 1.98 -12.55
CA PRO A 85 28.36 1.49 -13.09
C PRO A 85 28.96 2.48 -14.11
N GLN A 86 30.16 2.97 -13.84
CA GLN A 86 30.86 3.91 -14.73
C GLN A 86 31.51 3.15 -15.89
N LEU A 87 31.39 3.69 -17.11
CA LEU A 87 32.05 3.11 -18.28
C LEU A 87 33.53 3.50 -18.33
N LYS A 88 34.40 2.53 -18.61
CA LYS A 88 35.81 2.77 -18.89
C LYS A 88 36.03 2.72 -20.41
N PRO A 89 36.52 3.81 -21.03
CA PRO A 89 36.89 3.78 -22.45
C PRO A 89 38.04 2.80 -22.71
N SER A 90 38.04 2.21 -23.91
CA SER A 90 39.17 1.45 -24.44
C SER A 90 40.39 2.36 -24.67
N LEU A 91 41.52 1.77 -24.97
CA LEU A 91 42.74 2.51 -25.39
C LEU A 91 42.57 3.32 -26.68
N SER A 92 41.59 2.94 -27.53
CA SER A 92 41.21 3.72 -28.73
C SER A 92 40.21 4.87 -28.42
N GLY A 93 39.67 4.92 -27.18
CA GLY A 93 38.70 5.93 -26.76
C GLY A 93 37.24 5.46 -26.87
N ASP A 94 36.98 4.28 -27.41
CA ASP A 94 35.62 3.76 -27.60
C ASP A 94 35.11 3.13 -26.28
N VAL A 95 33.88 3.40 -25.91
CA VAL A 95 33.24 2.80 -24.71
C VAL A 95 32.59 1.43 -25.00
N LEU A 96 32.32 1.14 -26.26
CA LEU A 96 31.86 -0.15 -26.74
C LEU A 96 32.94 -0.71 -27.69
N ALA A 97 33.64 -1.74 -27.23
CA ALA A 97 34.69 -2.43 -28.00
C ALA A 97 34.17 -3.77 -28.55
N SER A 98 35.02 -4.54 -29.22
CA SER A 98 34.66 -5.89 -29.67
C SER A 98 35.79 -6.89 -29.41
N ALA A 99 35.42 -8.14 -29.14
CA ALA A 99 36.31 -9.28 -29.05
C ALA A 99 35.91 -10.36 -30.05
N VAL A 100 36.88 -11.16 -30.50
CA VAL A 100 36.63 -12.33 -31.33
C VAL A 100 36.90 -13.58 -30.51
N ALA A 101 35.89 -14.44 -30.36
CA ALA A 101 36.04 -15.73 -29.69
C ALA A 101 36.92 -16.69 -30.49
N THR A 102 37.42 -17.75 -29.87
CA THR A 102 38.23 -18.79 -30.50
C THR A 102 37.55 -19.42 -31.71
N GLY A 103 36.20 -19.44 -31.73
CA GLY A 103 35.37 -19.89 -32.88
C GLY A 103 35.24 -18.89 -34.03
N GLY A 104 35.82 -17.69 -33.95
CA GLY A 104 35.75 -16.64 -34.98
C GLY A 104 34.53 -15.73 -34.85
N GLU A 105 33.67 -15.95 -33.88
CA GLU A 105 32.48 -15.13 -33.62
C GLU A 105 32.87 -13.79 -32.98
N ARG A 106 32.25 -12.68 -33.43
CA ARG A 106 32.51 -11.34 -32.89
C ARG A 106 31.47 -10.98 -31.84
N HIS A 107 31.93 -10.54 -30.67
CA HIS A 107 31.11 -10.11 -29.55
C HIS A 107 31.38 -8.63 -29.26
N ALA A 108 30.32 -7.87 -28.96
CA ALA A 108 30.49 -6.57 -28.33
C ALA A 108 30.97 -6.75 -26.89
N MET A 109 31.78 -5.83 -26.40
CA MET A 109 32.21 -5.83 -24.99
C MET A 109 32.36 -4.43 -24.43
N ARG A 110 32.17 -4.30 -23.14
CA ARG A 110 32.37 -3.05 -22.40
C ARG A 110 32.95 -3.34 -21.01
N LEU A 111 33.69 -2.37 -20.49
CA LEU A 111 34.24 -2.42 -19.16
C LEU A 111 33.47 -1.44 -18.27
N VAL A 112 32.79 -1.94 -17.21
CA VAL A 112 31.99 -1.14 -16.28
C VAL A 112 32.57 -1.25 -14.87
N GLY A 113 32.46 -0.16 -14.07
CA GLY A 113 32.95 -0.12 -12.71
C GLY A 113 32.19 -1.07 -11.79
N TRP A 114 32.91 -1.73 -10.89
CA TRP A 114 32.32 -2.47 -9.79
C TRP A 114 31.78 -1.51 -8.74
N LEU A 115 30.50 -1.65 -8.35
CA LEU A 115 29.92 -0.86 -7.27
C LEU A 115 30.04 -1.62 -5.93
N PRO A 116 30.58 -0.97 -4.89
CA PRO A 116 30.64 -1.57 -3.57
C PRO A 116 29.25 -1.55 -2.91
N GLY A 117 28.88 -2.65 -2.28
CA GLY A 117 27.59 -2.77 -1.57
C GLY A 117 27.29 -4.23 -1.23
N VAL A 118 26.12 -4.45 -0.66
CA VAL A 118 25.50 -5.76 -0.45
C VAL A 118 24.14 -5.74 -1.17
N PRO A 119 23.74 -6.83 -1.83
CA PRO A 119 22.40 -6.91 -2.42
C PRO A 119 21.31 -6.67 -1.37
N LEU A 120 20.24 -5.98 -1.75
CA LEU A 120 19.07 -5.76 -0.91
C LEU A 120 18.45 -7.10 -0.43
N ALA A 121 18.58 -8.15 -1.22
CA ALA A 121 18.15 -9.51 -0.89
C ALA A 121 18.79 -10.06 0.40
N GLU A 122 19.98 -9.58 0.76
CA GLU A 122 20.79 -10.06 1.89
C GLU A 122 20.65 -9.19 3.15
N VAL A 123 19.86 -8.10 3.11
CA VAL A 123 19.71 -7.19 4.26
C VAL A 123 18.29 -7.22 4.81
N LYS A 124 18.15 -6.86 6.10
CA LYS A 124 16.83 -6.68 6.71
C LYS A 124 16.14 -5.48 6.08
N ARG A 125 14.95 -5.67 5.60
CA ARG A 125 14.11 -4.61 5.00
C ARG A 125 13.37 -3.83 6.06
N THR A 126 13.44 -2.49 5.97
CA THR A 126 12.73 -1.54 6.84
C THR A 126 11.94 -0.55 5.99
N PHE A 127 10.98 0.14 6.57
CA PHE A 127 10.24 1.19 5.85
C PHE A 127 11.13 2.35 5.42
N GLU A 128 12.16 2.70 6.24
CA GLU A 128 13.11 3.75 5.88
C GLU A 128 13.98 3.34 4.69
N LEU A 129 14.48 2.08 4.67
CA LEU A 129 15.21 1.56 3.52
C LEU A 129 14.34 1.55 2.26
N MET A 130 13.05 1.17 2.35
CA MET A 130 12.11 1.23 1.23
C MET A 130 11.93 2.67 0.73
N ARG A 131 11.78 3.63 1.64
CA ARG A 131 11.66 5.04 1.29
C ARG A 131 12.92 5.57 0.61
N ASN A 132 14.09 5.19 1.10
CA ASN A 132 15.39 5.57 0.51
C ASN A 132 15.60 4.91 -0.87
N LEU A 133 15.16 3.66 -1.05
CA LEU A 133 15.12 3.03 -2.38
C LEU A 133 14.22 3.83 -3.35
N GLY A 134 13.03 4.19 -2.90
CA GLY A 134 12.13 5.04 -3.68
C GLY A 134 12.79 6.35 -4.09
N ARG A 135 13.44 7.06 -3.14
CA ARG A 135 14.17 8.30 -3.43
C ARG A 135 15.26 8.10 -4.49
N SER A 136 16.03 7.03 -4.38
CA SER A 136 17.12 6.72 -5.30
C SER A 136 16.60 6.43 -6.72
N LEU A 137 15.51 5.65 -6.85
CA LEU A 137 14.87 5.38 -8.14
C LEU A 137 14.20 6.63 -8.72
N GLY A 138 13.59 7.47 -7.88
CA GLY A 138 13.03 8.75 -8.31
C GLY A 138 14.10 9.72 -8.84
N GLU A 139 15.29 9.76 -8.23
CA GLU A 139 16.44 10.53 -8.73
C GLU A 139 16.96 9.96 -10.06
N LEU A 140 17.03 8.62 -10.21
CA LEU A 140 17.41 7.95 -11.45
C LEU A 140 16.45 8.31 -12.59
N ASP A 141 15.17 8.10 -12.37
CA ASP A 141 14.15 8.33 -13.41
C ASP A 141 13.99 9.81 -13.76
N HIS A 142 14.19 10.70 -12.79
CA HIS A 142 14.26 12.12 -13.07
C HIS A 142 15.48 12.47 -13.97
N ALA A 143 16.63 11.84 -13.74
CA ALA A 143 17.82 12.02 -14.57
C ALA A 143 17.63 11.45 -15.99
N LEU A 144 16.78 10.43 -16.15
CA LEU A 144 16.44 9.84 -17.44
C LEU A 144 15.35 10.62 -18.21
N GLN A 145 14.79 11.66 -17.61
CA GLN A 145 13.76 12.45 -18.29
C GLN A 145 14.29 13.06 -19.59
N GLY A 146 13.62 12.73 -20.69
CA GLY A 146 14.01 13.22 -22.02
C GLY A 146 15.15 12.44 -22.68
N PHE A 147 15.72 11.42 -22.04
CA PHE A 147 16.67 10.52 -22.69
C PHE A 147 15.95 9.66 -23.74
N ILE A 148 16.46 9.66 -24.96
CA ILE A 148 15.87 8.96 -26.12
C ILE A 148 16.97 8.18 -26.84
N HIS A 149 16.69 6.92 -27.14
CA HIS A 149 17.56 6.07 -27.98
C HIS A 149 16.74 5.05 -28.77
N PRO A 150 17.04 4.76 -30.05
CA PRO A 150 16.28 3.78 -30.84
C PRO A 150 16.21 2.38 -30.18
N GLY A 151 17.30 1.93 -29.57
CA GLY A 151 17.38 0.63 -28.89
C GLY A 151 16.52 0.53 -27.60
N ALA A 152 15.96 1.64 -27.11
CA ALA A 152 15.04 1.62 -25.98
C ALA A 152 13.62 1.17 -26.37
N VAL A 153 13.28 1.22 -27.67
CA VAL A 153 11.97 0.80 -28.18
C VAL A 153 12.06 -0.66 -28.62
N ARG A 154 11.94 -1.54 -27.65
CA ARG A 154 12.02 -2.99 -27.85
C ARG A 154 10.91 -3.71 -27.07
N GLU A 155 10.61 -4.93 -27.43
CA GLU A 155 9.66 -5.77 -26.74
C GLU A 155 10.38 -6.68 -25.75
N LEU A 156 10.11 -6.47 -24.47
CA LEU A 156 10.56 -7.35 -23.38
C LEU A 156 9.36 -8.04 -22.75
N ASP A 157 9.50 -9.32 -22.47
CA ASP A 157 8.46 -10.08 -21.77
C ASP A 157 8.31 -9.62 -20.29
N TRP A 158 9.35 -8.97 -19.75
CA TRP A 158 9.36 -8.36 -18.42
C TRP A 158 8.75 -6.96 -18.37
N ASP A 159 8.48 -6.33 -19.50
CA ASP A 159 7.79 -5.04 -19.56
C ASP A 159 6.33 -5.19 -19.13
N LEU A 160 5.94 -4.51 -18.07
CA LEU A 160 4.59 -4.57 -17.50
C LEU A 160 3.48 -4.13 -18.46
N ARG A 161 3.79 -3.41 -19.54
CA ARG A 161 2.82 -3.17 -20.63
C ARG A 161 2.33 -4.47 -21.26
N HIS A 162 3.17 -5.50 -21.23
CA HIS A 162 2.90 -6.81 -21.82
C HIS A 162 2.57 -7.89 -20.78
N ALA A 163 2.35 -7.51 -19.50
CA ALA A 163 2.13 -8.46 -18.40
C ALA A 163 0.94 -9.43 -18.63
N GLY A 164 -0.08 -9.02 -19.40
CA GLY A 164 -1.18 -9.90 -19.81
C GLY A 164 -0.73 -11.14 -20.59
N ARG A 165 0.48 -11.15 -21.17
CA ARG A 165 1.09 -12.33 -21.81
C ARG A 165 1.32 -13.50 -20.83
N ALA A 166 1.34 -13.24 -19.51
CA ALA A 166 1.39 -14.29 -18.49
C ALA A 166 0.26 -15.33 -18.67
N ARG A 167 -0.89 -14.93 -19.21
CA ARG A 167 -2.00 -15.82 -19.56
C ARG A 167 -1.56 -17.01 -20.43
N THR A 168 -0.65 -16.77 -21.36
CA THR A 168 -0.15 -17.83 -22.26
C THR A 168 0.71 -18.87 -21.54
N ARG A 169 1.21 -18.56 -20.34
CA ARG A 169 2.07 -19.41 -19.51
C ARG A 169 1.33 -20.09 -18.36
N LEU A 170 0.05 -19.75 -18.11
CA LEU A 170 -0.73 -20.33 -17.01
C LEU A 170 -0.80 -21.87 -17.03
N HIS A 171 -0.76 -22.48 -18.20
CA HIS A 171 -0.82 -23.94 -18.34
C HIS A 171 0.40 -24.67 -17.76
N PHE A 172 1.54 -23.98 -17.55
CA PHE A 172 2.71 -24.55 -16.88
C PHE A 172 2.55 -24.59 -15.35
N VAL A 173 1.64 -23.79 -14.76
CA VAL A 173 1.33 -23.83 -13.33
C VAL A 173 0.43 -25.04 -13.05
N ARG A 174 0.98 -26.08 -12.45
CA ARG A 174 0.29 -27.38 -12.28
C ARG A 174 -0.81 -27.32 -11.21
N ASP A 175 -0.60 -26.56 -10.14
CA ASP A 175 -1.56 -26.39 -9.05
C ASP A 175 -2.78 -25.60 -9.53
N ALA A 176 -3.99 -26.17 -9.33
CA ALA A 176 -5.24 -25.60 -9.82
C ALA A 176 -5.65 -24.32 -9.05
N ASP A 177 -5.41 -24.28 -7.74
CA ASP A 177 -5.77 -23.14 -6.90
C ASP A 177 -4.85 -21.96 -7.19
N ARG A 178 -3.55 -22.22 -7.34
CA ARG A 178 -2.56 -21.23 -7.78
C ARG A 178 -2.88 -20.70 -9.19
N ARG A 179 -3.29 -21.57 -10.11
CA ARG A 179 -3.73 -21.11 -11.44
C ARG A 179 -4.93 -20.18 -11.37
N ALA A 180 -5.94 -20.55 -10.55
CA ALA A 180 -7.13 -19.72 -10.34
C ALA A 180 -6.78 -18.36 -9.69
N LEU A 181 -5.82 -18.35 -8.76
CA LEU A 181 -5.29 -17.14 -8.15
C LEU A 181 -4.68 -16.21 -9.22
N LEU A 182 -3.77 -16.71 -10.04
CA LEU A 182 -3.13 -15.91 -11.10
C LEU A 182 -4.15 -15.41 -12.13
N GLU A 183 -5.15 -16.25 -12.48
CA GLU A 183 -6.23 -15.87 -13.40
C GLU A 183 -7.00 -14.64 -12.91
N ARG A 184 -7.29 -14.52 -11.60
CA ARG A 184 -7.97 -13.36 -11.03
C ARG A 184 -7.16 -12.07 -11.24
N PHE A 185 -5.86 -12.09 -10.98
CA PHE A 185 -4.97 -10.93 -11.22
C PHE A 185 -4.88 -10.57 -12.70
N ILE A 186 -4.74 -11.57 -13.57
CA ILE A 186 -4.67 -11.34 -15.01
C ILE A 186 -5.97 -10.72 -15.54
N VAL A 187 -7.14 -11.27 -15.15
CA VAL A 187 -8.45 -10.71 -15.54
C VAL A 187 -8.60 -9.27 -15.04
N ARG A 188 -8.18 -9.00 -13.81
CA ARG A 188 -8.21 -7.66 -13.25
C ARG A 188 -7.29 -6.70 -14.03
N PHE A 189 -6.08 -7.12 -14.35
CA PHE A 189 -5.14 -6.34 -15.18
C PHE A 189 -5.74 -6.02 -16.54
N GLU A 190 -6.26 -7.03 -17.25
CA GLU A 190 -6.83 -6.86 -18.59
C GLU A 190 -8.03 -5.90 -18.61
N ASN A 191 -8.87 -5.93 -17.57
CA ASN A 191 -10.08 -5.12 -17.50
C ASN A 191 -9.85 -3.71 -16.94
N HIS A 192 -8.94 -3.53 -16.00
CA HIS A 192 -8.82 -2.28 -15.23
C HIS A 192 -7.50 -1.55 -15.41
N VAL A 193 -6.41 -2.23 -15.78
CA VAL A 193 -5.07 -1.64 -15.89
C VAL A 193 -4.68 -1.43 -17.36
N ALA A 194 -4.65 -2.49 -18.17
CA ALA A 194 -4.17 -2.45 -19.54
C ALA A 194 -4.81 -1.34 -20.40
N PRO A 195 -6.14 -1.07 -20.32
CA PRO A 195 -6.77 0.00 -21.09
C PRO A 195 -6.29 1.42 -20.72
N LYS A 196 -5.67 1.58 -19.55
CA LYS A 196 -5.23 2.89 -19.05
C LYS A 196 -3.74 3.15 -19.31
N LEU A 197 -2.91 2.10 -19.50
CA LEU A 197 -1.46 2.22 -19.62
C LEU A 197 -1.02 3.18 -20.72
N SER A 198 -1.69 3.20 -21.87
CA SER A 198 -1.37 4.08 -23.00
C SER A 198 -1.56 5.58 -22.73
N ARG A 199 -2.19 5.95 -21.61
CA ARG A 199 -2.44 7.33 -21.19
C ARG A 199 -1.47 7.83 -20.14
N LEU A 200 -0.67 6.93 -19.56
CA LEU A 200 0.31 7.26 -18.52
C LEU A 200 1.58 7.85 -19.14
N ARG A 201 2.35 8.55 -18.31
CA ARG A 201 3.70 8.99 -18.70
C ARG A 201 4.58 7.79 -19.00
N ALA A 202 5.38 7.90 -20.05
CA ALA A 202 6.33 6.89 -20.46
C ALA A 202 7.70 7.53 -20.72
N GLN A 203 8.75 6.80 -20.38
CA GLN A 203 10.14 7.17 -20.60
C GLN A 203 11.02 5.92 -20.56
N VAL A 204 12.32 6.07 -20.74
CA VAL A 204 13.28 5.02 -20.43
C VAL A 204 13.35 4.87 -18.91
N ILE A 205 13.23 3.65 -18.42
CA ILE A 205 13.38 3.26 -17.02
C ILE A 205 14.35 2.07 -16.91
N HIS A 206 14.82 1.75 -15.71
CA HIS A 206 15.69 0.58 -15.46
C HIS A 206 14.95 -0.76 -15.73
N ASN A 207 13.68 -0.83 -15.34
CA ASN A 207 12.75 -1.95 -15.57
C ASN A 207 13.11 -3.28 -14.88
N ASP A 208 14.19 -3.35 -14.11
CA ASP A 208 14.59 -4.53 -13.33
C ASP A 208 15.27 -4.20 -12.01
N ALA A 209 14.74 -3.21 -11.27
CA ALA A 209 15.20 -2.84 -9.93
C ALA A 209 14.76 -3.89 -8.89
N ASN A 210 15.16 -5.15 -9.11
CA ASN A 210 14.93 -6.25 -8.18
C ASN A 210 15.93 -6.20 -7.01
N ASP A 211 15.72 -7.03 -5.99
CA ASP A 211 16.48 -7.03 -4.74
C ASP A 211 17.95 -7.53 -4.88
N TRP A 212 18.33 -8.10 -6.03
CA TRP A 212 19.71 -8.45 -6.36
C TRP A 212 20.43 -7.36 -7.16
N ASN A 213 19.68 -6.51 -7.87
CA ASN A 213 20.22 -5.40 -8.65
C ASN A 213 20.36 -4.11 -7.85
N VAL A 214 19.69 -4.02 -6.69
CA VAL A 214 19.80 -2.91 -5.74
C VAL A 214 20.90 -3.22 -4.72
N LEU A 215 21.89 -2.34 -4.62
CA LEU A 215 22.97 -2.46 -3.64
C LEU A 215 22.74 -1.51 -2.45
N VAL A 216 22.92 -2.05 -1.25
CA VAL A 216 22.81 -1.34 0.02
C VAL A 216 24.20 -1.09 0.59
N SER A 217 24.42 0.03 1.26
CA SER A 217 25.69 0.40 1.87
C SER A 217 26.08 -0.57 2.98
N LYS A 218 27.36 -1.01 2.99
CA LYS A 218 27.89 -1.88 4.06
C LYS A 218 27.97 -1.19 5.42
N GLY A 219 28.09 0.13 5.43
CA GLY A 219 28.23 0.92 6.67
C GLY A 219 26.90 1.41 7.25
N ASP A 220 25.86 1.50 6.42
CA ASP A 220 24.54 1.95 6.81
C ASP A 220 23.50 1.26 5.93
N HIS A 221 22.84 0.24 6.45
CA HIS A 221 21.88 -0.56 5.71
C HIS A 221 20.56 0.18 5.39
N GLU A 222 20.40 1.41 5.82
CA GLU A 222 19.27 2.27 5.38
C GLU A 222 19.59 3.06 4.10
N GLN A 223 20.85 3.04 3.64
CA GLN A 223 21.29 3.81 2.47
C GLN A 223 21.48 2.92 1.24
N ILE A 224 20.96 3.37 0.10
CA ILE A 224 21.20 2.74 -1.19
C ILE A 224 22.60 3.12 -1.67
N ALA A 225 23.45 2.12 -1.94
CA ALA A 225 24.80 2.30 -2.45
C ALA A 225 24.86 2.42 -3.96
N GLY A 226 23.92 1.82 -4.68
CA GLY A 226 23.85 1.89 -6.14
C GLY A 226 22.85 0.93 -6.77
N LEU A 227 22.72 1.05 -8.08
CA LEU A 227 21.88 0.19 -8.92
C LEU A 227 22.74 -0.39 -10.04
N ILE A 228 22.63 -1.70 -10.28
CA ILE A 228 23.39 -2.45 -11.30
C ILE A 228 22.45 -3.11 -12.30
N ASP A 229 23.01 -3.59 -13.37
CA ASP A 229 22.36 -4.35 -14.43
C ASP A 229 21.25 -3.61 -15.20
N PHE A 230 21.66 -2.73 -16.09
CA PHE A 230 20.78 -1.96 -17.00
C PHE A 230 20.39 -2.76 -18.27
N GLY A 231 20.53 -4.10 -18.24
CA GLY A 231 20.23 -4.99 -19.38
C GLY A 231 18.78 -4.93 -19.85
N ASP A 232 17.84 -4.78 -18.92
CA ASP A 232 16.40 -4.77 -19.18
C ASP A 232 15.79 -3.36 -19.28
N ALA A 233 16.65 -2.31 -19.31
CA ALA A 233 16.17 -0.95 -19.51
C ALA A 233 15.36 -0.82 -20.81
N VAL A 234 14.25 -0.09 -20.77
CA VAL A 234 13.30 0.01 -21.89
C VAL A 234 12.45 1.27 -21.78
N HIS A 235 11.97 1.78 -22.91
CA HIS A 235 10.99 2.86 -22.92
C HIS A 235 9.59 2.30 -22.63
N THR A 236 9.08 2.53 -21.42
CA THR A 236 7.77 2.03 -20.97
C THR A 236 7.11 3.03 -20.01
N VAL A 237 5.97 2.64 -19.41
CA VAL A 237 5.25 3.49 -18.44
C VAL A 237 6.09 3.70 -17.18
N LEU A 238 6.21 4.95 -16.74
CA LEU A 238 7.06 5.36 -15.61
C LEU A 238 6.75 4.58 -14.32
N ILE A 239 5.47 4.40 -14.02
CA ILE A 239 5.04 3.72 -12.77
C ILE A 239 5.49 2.25 -12.69
N ALA A 240 5.88 1.64 -13.83
CA ALA A 240 6.41 0.29 -13.84
C ALA A 240 7.72 0.16 -13.05
N GLU A 241 8.57 1.21 -13.00
CA GLU A 241 9.78 1.21 -12.17
C GLU A 241 9.44 0.99 -10.70
N VAL A 242 8.49 1.78 -10.17
CA VAL A 242 8.04 1.67 -8.78
C VAL A 242 7.41 0.30 -8.51
N ALA A 243 6.57 -0.19 -9.44
CA ALA A 243 5.89 -1.47 -9.31
C ALA A 243 6.87 -2.65 -9.26
N ILE A 244 7.90 -2.63 -10.12
CA ILE A 244 8.92 -3.68 -10.17
C ILE A 244 9.77 -3.66 -8.89
N ALA A 245 10.25 -2.50 -8.49
CA ALA A 245 11.00 -2.36 -7.25
C ALA A 245 10.20 -2.84 -6.03
N CYS A 246 8.92 -2.45 -5.92
CA CYS A 246 8.03 -2.93 -4.86
C CYS A 246 7.91 -4.46 -4.89
N ALA A 247 7.64 -5.08 -6.04
CA ALA A 247 7.36 -6.50 -6.15
C ALA A 247 8.44 -7.39 -5.51
N TYR A 248 9.69 -6.98 -5.58
CA TYR A 248 10.80 -7.75 -4.98
C TYR A 248 11.24 -7.24 -3.61
N SER A 249 11.11 -5.93 -3.34
CA SER A 249 11.58 -5.35 -2.09
C SER A 249 10.66 -5.60 -0.89
N ILE A 250 9.35 -5.88 -1.13
CA ILE A 250 8.35 -6.09 -0.07
C ILE A 250 8.09 -7.58 0.24
N LEU A 251 8.81 -8.49 -0.39
CA LEU A 251 8.70 -9.93 -0.14
C LEU A 251 8.95 -10.23 1.34
N ASP A 252 8.10 -11.07 1.93
CA ASP A 252 8.17 -11.53 3.33
C ASP A 252 8.12 -10.42 4.40
N MET A 253 7.69 -9.20 4.05
CA MET A 253 7.42 -8.16 5.04
C MET A 253 6.06 -8.41 5.74
N GLU A 254 6.01 -8.07 7.03
CA GLU A 254 4.77 -8.18 7.83
C GLU A 254 3.68 -7.27 7.28
N ASP A 255 4.05 -6.06 6.84
CA ASP A 255 3.19 -5.07 6.20
C ASP A 255 3.72 -4.71 4.80
N PRO A 256 3.42 -5.53 3.79
CA PRO A 256 3.94 -5.31 2.45
C PRO A 256 3.37 -4.06 1.78
N ILE A 257 2.11 -3.68 2.07
CA ILE A 257 1.50 -2.49 1.45
C ILE A 257 2.04 -1.20 2.07
N GLY A 258 2.26 -1.17 3.40
CA GLY A 258 2.95 -0.05 4.04
C GLY A 258 4.38 0.14 3.54
N ALA A 259 5.09 -0.96 3.28
CA ALA A 259 6.42 -0.93 2.69
C ALA A 259 6.42 -0.41 1.23
N ALA A 260 5.47 -0.88 0.41
CA ALA A 260 5.26 -0.34 -0.94
C ALA A 260 4.88 1.14 -0.92
N ALA A 261 4.06 1.55 0.04
CA ALA A 261 3.67 2.94 0.25
C ALA A 261 4.88 3.82 0.63
N ALA A 262 5.77 3.32 1.49
CA ALA A 262 7.01 4.03 1.84
C ALA A 262 7.93 4.21 0.62
N LEU A 263 8.09 3.17 -0.22
CA LEU A 263 8.86 3.25 -1.46
C LEU A 263 8.22 4.24 -2.45
N ALA A 264 6.92 4.14 -2.70
CA ALA A 264 6.20 5.05 -3.59
C ALA A 264 6.29 6.51 -3.12
N ALA A 265 6.18 6.76 -1.81
CA ALA A 265 6.35 8.09 -1.23
C ALA A 265 7.77 8.63 -1.44
N GLY A 266 8.79 7.79 -1.23
CA GLY A 266 10.19 8.16 -1.50
C GLY A 266 10.44 8.53 -2.96
N PHE A 267 9.89 7.75 -3.90
CA PHE A 267 9.95 8.06 -5.33
C PHE A 267 9.24 9.39 -5.64
N HIS A 268 8.02 9.57 -5.11
CA HIS A 268 7.21 10.77 -5.30
C HIS A 268 7.91 12.05 -4.80
N GLU A 269 8.71 11.96 -3.73
CA GLU A 269 9.51 13.10 -3.22
C GLU A 269 10.54 13.61 -4.23
N LYS A 270 11.07 12.75 -5.08
CA LYS A 270 12.13 13.07 -6.04
C LYS A 270 11.61 13.25 -7.45
N TYR A 271 10.64 12.44 -7.84
CA TYR A 271 9.97 12.52 -9.12
C TYR A 271 8.46 12.35 -8.92
N PRO A 272 7.70 13.46 -8.83
CA PRO A 272 6.30 13.42 -8.46
C PRO A 272 5.46 12.50 -9.34
N LEU A 273 4.83 11.50 -8.72
CA LEU A 273 3.85 10.63 -9.35
C LEU A 273 2.50 11.35 -9.48
N LYS A 274 1.72 10.96 -10.46
CA LYS A 274 0.34 11.42 -10.62
C LYS A 274 -0.64 10.44 -9.96
N ALA A 275 -1.81 10.92 -9.57
CA ALA A 275 -2.82 10.10 -8.92
C ALA A 275 -3.21 8.88 -9.77
N GLU A 276 -3.42 9.09 -11.09
CA GLU A 276 -3.76 8.03 -12.03
C GLU A 276 -2.67 6.95 -12.19
N GLU A 277 -1.41 7.26 -11.88
CA GLU A 277 -0.31 6.29 -11.88
C GLU A 277 -0.35 5.44 -10.60
N ILE A 278 -0.57 6.09 -9.44
CA ILE A 278 -0.68 5.41 -8.14
C ILE A 278 -1.90 4.50 -8.09
N ASP A 279 -3.00 4.88 -8.75
CA ASP A 279 -4.22 4.08 -8.82
C ASP A 279 -4.03 2.70 -9.48
N LEU A 280 -2.95 2.52 -10.22
CA LEU A 280 -2.62 1.25 -10.87
C LEU A 280 -1.49 0.48 -10.19
N LEU A 281 -0.82 1.09 -9.20
CA LEU A 281 0.42 0.55 -8.63
C LEU A 281 0.20 -0.82 -7.96
N PHE A 282 -0.86 -0.99 -7.18
CA PHE A 282 -1.18 -2.28 -6.54
C PHE A 282 -1.28 -3.42 -7.56
N ASP A 283 -2.04 -3.20 -8.63
CA ASP A 283 -2.25 -4.21 -9.66
C ASP A 283 -0.97 -4.48 -10.47
N LEU A 284 -0.15 -3.46 -10.71
CA LEU A 284 1.13 -3.61 -11.41
C LEU A 284 2.16 -4.39 -10.57
N ILE A 285 2.19 -4.18 -9.24
CA ILE A 285 3.00 -5.00 -8.31
C ILE A 285 2.59 -6.47 -8.42
N ALA A 286 1.30 -6.76 -8.32
CA ALA A 286 0.79 -8.13 -8.47
C ALA A 286 1.16 -8.73 -9.83
N MET A 287 1.04 -7.97 -10.91
CA MET A 287 1.35 -8.46 -12.25
C MET A 287 2.84 -8.71 -12.49
N ARG A 288 3.75 -7.98 -11.81
CA ARG A 288 5.19 -8.32 -11.84
C ARG A 288 5.44 -9.68 -11.19
N LEU A 289 4.80 -9.96 -10.05
CA LEU A 289 4.87 -11.27 -9.38
C LEU A 289 4.25 -12.38 -10.23
N VAL A 290 3.07 -12.15 -10.81
CA VAL A 290 2.40 -13.08 -11.74
C VAL A 290 3.33 -13.42 -12.92
N THR A 291 3.97 -12.42 -13.50
CA THR A 291 4.94 -12.61 -14.58
C THR A 291 6.10 -13.48 -14.12
N SER A 292 6.68 -13.18 -12.95
CA SER A 292 7.81 -13.93 -12.37
C SER A 292 7.47 -15.40 -12.14
N VAL A 293 6.38 -15.72 -11.44
CA VAL A 293 6.02 -17.12 -11.12
C VAL A 293 5.61 -17.91 -12.36
N THR A 294 4.99 -17.28 -13.37
CA THR A 294 4.64 -17.95 -14.63
C THR A 294 5.86 -18.22 -15.51
N PHE A 295 6.87 -17.36 -15.49
CA PHE A 295 8.16 -17.61 -16.13
C PHE A 295 8.90 -18.76 -15.45
N SER A 296 8.99 -18.76 -14.12
CA SER A 296 9.59 -19.85 -13.34
C SER A 296 8.93 -21.18 -13.69
N ALA A 297 7.60 -21.27 -13.65
CA ALA A 297 6.87 -22.49 -14.00
C ALA A 297 7.16 -22.97 -15.43
N SER A 298 7.30 -22.07 -16.40
CA SER A 298 7.58 -22.41 -17.81
C SER A 298 9.02 -22.90 -18.02
N ARG A 299 9.97 -22.50 -17.18
CA ARG A 299 11.38 -22.95 -17.23
C ARG A 299 11.56 -24.32 -16.57
N HIS A 300 10.90 -24.59 -15.44
CA HIS A 300 10.91 -25.92 -14.81
C HIS A 300 10.38 -27.03 -15.72
N ASP A 301 9.46 -26.73 -16.62
CA ASP A 301 8.96 -27.71 -17.60
C ASP A 301 10.00 -28.08 -18.67
N LYS A 302 11.03 -27.21 -18.88
CA LYS A 302 12.10 -27.39 -19.89
C LYS A 302 13.42 -27.96 -19.32
N THR A 303 13.42 -28.54 -18.12
CA THR A 303 14.58 -29.21 -17.46
C THR A 303 15.72 -28.29 -17.00
N ASP A 304 15.48 -27.01 -16.80
CA ASP A 304 16.49 -26.10 -16.28
C ASP A 304 16.29 -25.87 -14.78
N ASP A 305 16.92 -26.73 -13.95
CA ASP A 305 16.97 -26.57 -12.48
C ASP A 305 17.94 -25.43 -12.10
N ASN A 306 17.58 -24.20 -12.43
CA ASN A 306 18.33 -23.05 -11.94
C ASN A 306 17.91 -22.72 -10.50
N PRO A 307 18.77 -22.98 -9.46
CA PRO A 307 18.42 -22.72 -8.06
C PRO A 307 18.06 -21.26 -7.76
N TYR A 308 18.56 -20.33 -8.56
CA TYR A 308 18.34 -18.89 -8.41
C TYR A 308 16.86 -18.48 -8.62
N LEU A 309 16.18 -19.13 -9.57
CA LEU A 309 14.75 -18.89 -9.82
C LEU A 309 13.85 -19.40 -8.70
N ALA A 310 14.27 -20.45 -7.99
CA ALA A 310 13.53 -21.03 -6.88
C ALA A 310 13.56 -20.16 -5.60
N ILE A 311 14.58 -19.33 -5.41
CA ILE A 311 14.77 -18.52 -4.19
C ILE A 311 13.64 -17.50 -4.02
N SER A 312 13.24 -16.81 -5.10
CA SER A 312 12.19 -15.78 -5.07
C SER A 312 10.77 -16.34 -5.26
N GLU A 313 10.62 -17.60 -5.70
CA GLU A 313 9.33 -18.16 -6.08
C GLU A 313 8.38 -18.33 -4.88
N ALA A 314 8.85 -18.95 -3.80
CA ALA A 314 8.01 -19.18 -2.63
C ALA A 314 7.57 -17.88 -1.93
N PRO A 315 8.44 -16.87 -1.72
CA PRO A 315 8.02 -15.54 -1.26
C PRO A 315 7.01 -14.85 -2.17
N ALA A 316 7.18 -14.95 -3.50
CA ALA A 316 6.25 -14.35 -4.46
C ALA A 316 4.85 -14.97 -4.36
N TRP A 317 4.75 -16.29 -4.20
CA TRP A 317 3.46 -16.96 -3.98
C TRP A 317 2.78 -16.50 -2.69
N ARG A 318 3.53 -16.44 -1.57
CA ARG A 318 2.98 -15.92 -0.29
C ARG A 318 2.45 -14.50 -0.43
N LEU A 319 3.19 -13.64 -1.13
CA LEU A 319 2.76 -12.26 -1.33
C LEU A 319 1.52 -12.18 -2.24
N LEU A 320 1.44 -12.96 -3.31
CA LEU A 320 0.24 -13.03 -4.17
C LEU A 320 -1.00 -13.52 -3.39
N GLU A 321 -0.85 -14.53 -2.53
CA GLU A 321 -1.92 -15.02 -1.66
C GLU A 321 -2.39 -13.94 -0.67
N LYS A 322 -1.45 -13.19 -0.05
CA LYS A 322 -1.76 -12.03 0.80
C LYS A 322 -2.49 -10.93 0.01
N MET A 323 -2.01 -10.59 -1.19
CA MET A 323 -2.62 -9.53 -2.03
C MET A 323 -4.03 -9.91 -2.51
N ASP A 324 -4.30 -11.18 -2.79
CA ASP A 324 -5.64 -11.65 -3.18
C ASP A 324 -6.66 -11.50 -2.03
N ALA A 325 -6.20 -11.64 -0.79
CA ALA A 325 -7.04 -11.45 0.40
C ALA A 325 -7.30 -9.98 0.74
N MET A 326 -6.52 -9.03 0.19
CA MET A 326 -6.67 -7.60 0.43
C MET A 326 -7.76 -6.99 -0.46
N ASN A 327 -8.47 -5.98 0.06
CA ASN A 327 -9.30 -5.15 -0.80
C ASN A 327 -8.38 -4.19 -1.59
N PRO A 328 -8.34 -4.27 -2.93
CA PRO A 328 -7.45 -3.45 -3.74
C PRO A 328 -7.72 -1.94 -3.62
N ARG A 329 -8.97 -1.56 -3.31
CA ARG A 329 -9.34 -0.13 -3.11
C ARG A 329 -8.68 0.44 -1.86
N PHE A 330 -8.64 -0.35 -0.77
CA PHE A 330 -7.97 0.06 0.46
C PHE A 330 -6.45 0.09 0.30
N ALA A 331 -5.87 -0.90 -0.40
CA ALA A 331 -4.45 -0.88 -0.73
C ALA A 331 -4.09 0.37 -1.55
N THR A 332 -4.89 0.72 -2.56
CA THR A 332 -4.72 1.96 -3.33
C THR A 332 -4.86 3.20 -2.45
N ALA A 333 -5.82 3.21 -1.52
CA ALA A 333 -6.01 4.32 -0.58
C ALA A 333 -4.77 4.57 0.29
N ILE A 334 -4.12 3.48 0.78
CA ILE A 334 -2.86 3.55 1.54
C ILE A 334 -1.74 4.14 0.67
N LEU A 335 -1.58 3.66 -0.57
CA LEU A 335 -0.58 4.16 -1.51
C LEU A 335 -0.78 5.65 -1.85
N ARG A 336 -2.03 6.06 -2.11
CA ARG A 336 -2.38 7.47 -2.38
C ARG A 336 -2.04 8.37 -1.20
N LYS A 337 -2.44 7.97 0.01
CA LYS A 337 -2.22 8.75 1.24
C LYS A 337 -0.74 8.96 1.51
N ALA A 338 0.08 7.92 1.35
CA ALA A 338 1.53 8.00 1.52
C ALA A 338 2.21 8.99 0.55
N CYS A 339 1.62 9.20 -0.64
CA CYS A 339 2.07 10.19 -1.62
C CYS A 339 1.39 11.56 -1.46
N GLY A 340 0.66 11.81 -0.36
CA GLY A 340 0.05 13.11 -0.06
C GLY A 340 -1.26 13.42 -0.79
N PHE A 341 -1.87 12.43 -1.45
CA PHE A 341 -3.20 12.57 -2.04
C PHE A 341 -4.29 12.21 -1.02
N ASP A 342 -5.52 12.68 -1.25
CA ASP A 342 -6.68 12.11 -0.55
C ASP A 342 -6.70 10.59 -0.80
N ALA A 343 -6.91 9.79 0.25
CA ALA A 343 -7.01 8.33 0.13
C ALA A 343 -8.13 7.93 -0.85
N ILE A 344 -9.26 8.62 -0.78
CA ILE A 344 -10.34 8.60 -1.77
C ILE A 344 -10.50 10.02 -2.33
N GLU A 345 -10.55 10.15 -3.63
CA GLU A 345 -10.68 11.46 -4.30
C GLU A 345 -11.90 12.24 -3.78
N GLY A 346 -11.64 13.45 -3.28
CA GLY A 346 -12.68 14.33 -2.73
C GLY A 346 -13.04 14.09 -1.26
N ALA A 347 -12.39 13.15 -0.54
CA ALA A 347 -12.63 12.88 0.88
C ALA A 347 -12.48 14.14 1.74
N GLY A 348 -11.44 14.93 1.49
CA GLY A 348 -11.23 16.22 2.17
C GLY A 348 -12.38 17.21 1.96
N ALA A 349 -12.94 17.26 0.74
CA ALA A 349 -14.08 18.12 0.44
C ALA A 349 -15.36 17.66 1.16
N VAL A 350 -15.60 16.35 1.26
CA VAL A 350 -16.74 15.79 2.03
C VAL A 350 -16.62 16.16 3.51
N ARG A 351 -15.46 15.93 4.13
CA ARG A 351 -15.23 16.29 5.55
C ARG A 351 -15.44 17.77 5.82
N LYS A 352 -14.89 18.61 4.95
CA LYS A 352 -15.07 20.06 5.05
C LYS A 352 -16.53 20.46 4.94
N TRP A 353 -17.25 19.91 3.95
CA TRP A 353 -18.68 20.20 3.75
C TRP A 353 -19.51 19.80 4.98
N ILE A 354 -19.27 18.62 5.56
CA ILE A 354 -19.96 18.17 6.78
C ILE A 354 -19.70 19.13 7.94
N ALA A 355 -18.46 19.53 8.16
CA ALA A 355 -18.10 20.48 9.23
C ALA A 355 -18.80 21.84 9.05
N ASP A 356 -18.79 22.39 7.83
CA ASP A 356 -19.41 23.67 7.51
C ASP A 356 -20.95 23.66 7.66
N ASN A 357 -21.60 22.51 7.46
CA ASN A 357 -23.05 22.35 7.47
C ASN A 357 -23.59 21.63 8.72
N SER A 358 -22.77 21.35 9.72
CA SER A 358 -23.12 20.52 10.89
C SER A 358 -24.38 20.96 11.65
N LYS A 359 -24.75 22.23 11.60
CA LYS A 359 -25.94 22.81 12.25
C LYS A 359 -27.24 22.63 11.46
N THR A 360 -27.18 22.14 10.22
CA THR A 360 -28.35 22.05 9.32
C THR A 360 -28.95 20.66 9.26
N PHE A 361 -28.26 19.65 9.82
CA PHE A 361 -28.67 18.25 9.75
C PHE A 361 -29.89 17.97 10.63
N ALA A 362 -30.80 17.12 10.12
CA ALA A 362 -31.91 16.63 10.94
C ALA A 362 -31.36 15.65 12.01
N PRO A 363 -31.93 15.64 13.23
CA PRO A 363 -31.47 14.72 14.28
C PRO A 363 -31.74 13.27 13.90
N ILE A 364 -30.74 12.40 14.09
CA ILE A 364 -30.85 10.96 13.76
C ILE A 364 -31.62 10.16 14.80
N VAL A 365 -31.78 10.68 16.01
CA VAL A 365 -32.65 10.16 17.09
C VAL A 365 -33.43 11.31 17.72
N ARG A 366 -34.51 11.01 18.45
CA ARG A 366 -35.34 12.03 19.12
C ARG A 366 -35.53 11.67 20.60
N PRO A 367 -35.22 12.60 21.53
CA PRO A 367 -34.74 13.99 21.33
C PRO A 367 -33.38 14.03 20.58
N ALA A 368 -32.98 15.22 20.12
CA ALA A 368 -31.71 15.38 19.43
C ALA A 368 -30.50 15.08 20.35
N PRO A 369 -29.44 14.40 19.89
CA PRO A 369 -28.28 14.06 20.73
C PRO A 369 -27.67 15.26 21.47
N ALA A 370 -27.67 16.44 20.85
CA ALA A 370 -27.20 17.67 21.50
C ALA A 370 -27.95 18.04 22.78
N THR A 371 -29.22 17.64 22.93
CA THR A 371 -30.08 17.98 24.08
C THR A 371 -30.15 16.91 25.17
N MET A 372 -29.58 15.73 24.90
CA MET A 372 -29.58 14.61 25.85
C MET A 372 -28.44 14.67 26.86
N THR A 373 -28.65 14.10 28.05
CA THR A 373 -27.56 13.76 28.96
C THR A 373 -26.77 12.59 28.38
N LYS A 374 -25.48 12.78 28.15
CA LYS A 374 -24.61 11.84 27.43
C LYS A 374 -23.49 11.30 28.31
N ALA A 375 -23.05 10.08 28.02
CA ALA A 375 -21.82 9.52 28.55
C ALA A 375 -21.08 8.73 27.48
N LEU A 376 -19.75 8.72 27.53
CA LEU A 376 -18.95 7.82 26.71
C LEU A 376 -19.04 6.41 27.27
N VAL A 377 -19.21 5.43 26.39
CA VAL A 377 -19.22 4.01 26.77
C VAL A 377 -17.77 3.53 26.79
N PRO A 378 -17.26 3.00 27.92
CA PRO A 378 -15.82 2.73 28.09
C PRO A 378 -15.40 1.39 27.48
N TYR A 379 -15.69 1.13 26.20
CA TYR A 379 -15.25 -0.10 25.54
C TYR A 379 -13.73 -0.18 25.33
N GLY A 380 -13.04 0.95 25.33
CA GLY A 380 -11.58 1.00 25.30
C GLY A 380 -10.95 0.42 26.58
N ASP A 381 -11.58 0.64 27.73
CA ASP A 381 -11.12 0.20 29.05
C ASP A 381 -11.91 -1.01 29.60
N ALA A 382 -12.74 -1.63 28.78
CA ALA A 382 -13.71 -2.65 29.18
C ALA A 382 -13.08 -4.03 29.48
N THR A 383 -11.97 -4.05 30.20
CA THR A 383 -11.27 -5.30 30.57
C THR A 383 -12.15 -6.27 31.40
N HIS A 384 -13.11 -5.76 32.13
CA HIS A 384 -14.03 -6.59 32.91
C HIS A 384 -15.01 -7.41 32.05
N PHE A 385 -15.32 -6.98 30.81
CA PHE A 385 -16.15 -7.77 29.90
C PHE A 385 -15.35 -8.85 29.15
N MET A 386 -14.02 -8.80 29.16
CA MET A 386 -13.17 -9.76 28.46
C MET A 386 -13.09 -11.14 29.15
N THR A 387 -13.52 -11.23 30.40
CA THR A 387 -13.48 -12.47 31.18
C THR A 387 -14.68 -13.39 30.98
N VAL A 388 -15.66 -12.96 30.16
CA VAL A 388 -16.92 -13.70 29.96
C VAL A 388 -16.77 -14.76 28.87
N ALA A 389 -17.26 -15.96 29.12
CA ALA A 389 -16.99 -17.16 28.32
C ALA A 389 -17.62 -17.16 26.92
N SER A 390 -18.72 -16.42 26.70
CA SER A 390 -19.39 -16.36 25.37
C SER A 390 -19.73 -14.92 24.96
N ALA A 391 -19.85 -14.67 23.65
CA ALA A 391 -20.24 -13.37 23.12
C ALA A 391 -21.65 -12.95 23.58
N GLU A 392 -22.61 -13.91 23.60
CA GLU A 392 -23.99 -13.67 24.03
C GLU A 392 -24.05 -13.27 25.52
N GLN A 393 -23.35 -14.00 26.39
CA GLN A 393 -23.29 -13.67 27.82
C GLN A 393 -22.62 -12.33 28.05
N ARG A 394 -21.56 -12.02 27.32
CA ARG A 394 -20.86 -10.72 27.36
C ARG A 394 -21.80 -9.57 26.99
N ALA A 395 -22.56 -9.72 25.90
CA ALA A 395 -23.51 -8.69 25.47
C ALA A 395 -24.63 -8.48 26.48
N LYS A 396 -25.12 -9.56 27.11
CA LYS A 396 -26.13 -9.48 28.18
C LYS A 396 -25.60 -8.75 29.42
N GLU A 397 -24.44 -9.15 29.93
CA GLU A 397 -23.81 -8.51 31.08
C GLU A 397 -23.45 -7.03 30.80
N ALA A 398 -22.97 -6.73 29.61
CA ALA A 398 -22.68 -5.36 29.17
C ALA A 398 -23.97 -4.52 29.11
N THR A 399 -25.08 -5.08 28.63
CA THR A 399 -26.36 -4.40 28.56
C THR A 399 -26.89 -4.13 29.98
N GLU A 400 -26.88 -5.12 30.89
CA GLU A 400 -27.31 -4.96 32.29
C GLU A 400 -26.46 -3.90 33.02
N TRP A 401 -25.15 -3.92 32.80
CA TRP A 401 -24.25 -2.91 33.37
C TRP A 401 -24.57 -1.51 32.83
N TRP A 402 -24.77 -1.38 31.51
CA TRP A 402 -25.06 -0.11 30.85
C TRP A 402 -26.41 0.47 31.32
N ASP A 403 -27.44 -0.35 31.40
CA ASP A 403 -28.77 0.06 31.88
C ASP A 403 -28.72 0.57 33.33
N ASN A 404 -28.00 -0.14 34.21
CA ASN A 404 -27.78 0.28 35.60
C ASN A 404 -27.00 1.60 35.66
N PHE A 405 -25.91 1.72 34.88
CA PHE A 405 -25.12 2.95 34.83
C PHE A 405 -25.95 4.15 34.33
N CYS A 406 -26.79 3.96 33.33
CA CYS A 406 -27.67 4.99 32.79
C CYS A 406 -28.70 5.44 33.86
N ALA A 407 -29.30 4.48 34.57
CA ALA A 407 -30.28 4.77 35.62
C ALA A 407 -29.67 5.54 36.79
N GLU A 408 -28.50 5.12 37.25
CA GLU A 408 -27.79 5.74 38.40
C GLU A 408 -27.28 7.16 38.07
N ASN A 409 -26.85 7.40 36.81
CA ASN A 409 -26.24 8.65 36.38
C ASN A 409 -27.16 9.53 35.55
N ASN A 410 -28.43 9.16 35.37
CA ASN A 410 -29.43 9.85 34.54
C ASN A 410 -28.93 10.09 33.11
N VAL A 411 -28.27 9.08 32.51
CA VAL A 411 -27.77 9.11 31.14
C VAL A 411 -28.86 8.70 30.15
N GLN A 412 -29.06 9.47 29.10
CA GLN A 412 -30.07 9.20 28.07
C GLN A 412 -29.45 8.63 26.78
N LEU A 413 -28.16 8.87 26.55
CA LEU A 413 -27.44 8.47 25.35
C LEU A 413 -26.03 8.05 25.69
N GLY A 414 -25.68 6.81 25.39
CA GLY A 414 -24.30 6.35 25.37
C GLY A 414 -23.64 6.59 24.02
N ILE A 415 -22.34 6.91 24.02
CA ILE A 415 -21.61 7.18 22.80
C ILE A 415 -20.33 6.35 22.79
N GLY A 416 -20.13 5.55 21.74
CA GLY A 416 -18.86 4.94 21.36
C GLY A 416 -18.21 5.78 20.24
N PRO A 417 -17.12 6.51 20.50
CA PRO A 417 -16.57 7.46 19.54
C PRO A 417 -15.83 6.80 18.39
N TRP A 418 -15.72 7.53 17.30
CA TRP A 418 -14.80 7.21 16.20
C TRP A 418 -13.35 7.19 16.68
N GLY A 419 -12.54 6.27 16.14
CA GLY A 419 -11.11 6.14 16.48
C GLY A 419 -10.85 5.50 17.85
N GLU A 420 -11.88 5.13 18.60
CA GLU A 420 -11.72 4.47 19.89
C GLU A 420 -11.06 3.10 19.74
N LYS A 421 -10.00 2.87 20.49
CA LYS A 421 -9.37 1.55 20.58
C LYS A 421 -10.21 0.62 21.44
N ARG A 422 -10.65 -0.50 20.88
CA ARG A 422 -11.53 -1.47 21.54
C ARG A 422 -10.83 -2.82 21.71
N THR A 423 -10.44 -3.14 22.92
CA THR A 423 -9.75 -4.39 23.25
C THR A 423 -10.67 -5.62 23.25
N VAL A 424 -11.98 -5.42 23.13
CA VAL A 424 -12.99 -6.50 23.05
C VAL A 424 -12.97 -7.27 21.71
N TYR A 425 -12.33 -6.74 20.68
CA TYR A 425 -12.24 -7.35 19.34
C TYR A 425 -11.13 -8.42 19.30
N THR A 426 -11.37 -9.56 19.98
CA THR A 426 -10.38 -10.65 20.14
C THR A 426 -10.55 -11.79 19.14
N ASP A 427 -11.66 -11.83 18.40
CA ASP A 427 -11.95 -12.87 17.41
C ASP A 427 -11.05 -12.75 16.17
N THR A 428 -10.85 -13.88 15.47
CA THR A 428 -10.07 -13.93 14.22
C THR A 428 -10.71 -13.12 13.09
N ALA A 429 -12.01 -12.87 13.13
CA ALA A 429 -12.70 -11.98 12.19
C ALA A 429 -12.13 -10.55 12.18
N PHE A 430 -11.45 -10.14 13.25
CA PHE A 430 -10.81 -8.84 13.39
C PHE A 430 -9.32 -8.83 13.04
N GLU A 431 -8.75 -9.94 12.58
CA GLU A 431 -7.36 -9.96 12.09
C GLU A 431 -7.19 -9.04 10.89
N SER A 432 -6.05 -8.31 10.87
CA SER A 432 -5.71 -7.45 9.75
C SER A 432 -5.39 -8.30 8.51
N ARG A 433 -5.86 -7.85 7.35
CA ARG A 433 -5.48 -8.42 6.06
C ARG A 433 -4.27 -7.73 5.44
N PHE A 434 -3.82 -6.62 6.03
CA PHE A 434 -2.66 -5.84 5.56
C PHE A 434 -1.41 -6.14 6.37
N ILE A 435 -1.53 -6.25 7.70
CA ILE A 435 -0.41 -6.34 8.64
C ILE A 435 -0.49 -7.65 9.39
N GLU A 436 0.49 -8.52 9.16
CA GLU A 436 0.56 -9.84 9.79
C GLU A 436 0.64 -9.74 11.32
N GLY A 437 -0.15 -10.56 12.01
CA GLY A 437 -0.17 -10.61 13.48
C GLY A 437 -0.86 -9.42 14.15
N GLN A 438 -1.38 -8.45 13.40
CA GLN A 438 -2.15 -7.34 13.95
C GLN A 438 -3.66 -7.54 13.81
N ARG A 439 -4.41 -6.77 14.59
CA ARG A 439 -5.88 -6.75 14.55
C ARG A 439 -6.40 -5.35 14.28
N ARG A 440 -7.57 -5.31 13.66
CA ARG A 440 -8.39 -4.12 13.50
C ARG A 440 -9.13 -3.90 14.81
N ILE A 441 -8.75 -2.89 15.57
CA ILE A 441 -9.29 -2.61 16.89
C ILE A 441 -9.73 -1.15 17.08
N HIS A 442 -9.58 -0.32 16.07
CA HIS A 442 -10.01 1.08 16.12
C HIS A 442 -11.37 1.22 15.43
N HIS A 443 -12.33 1.71 16.18
CA HIS A 443 -13.71 1.91 15.74
C HIS A 443 -13.78 2.97 14.64
N LEU A 444 -14.46 2.69 13.52
CA LEU A 444 -14.53 3.58 12.36
C LEU A 444 -15.90 4.27 12.18
N GLY A 445 -16.83 4.01 13.08
CA GLY A 445 -18.12 4.68 13.16
C GLY A 445 -18.30 5.41 14.49
N VAL A 446 -19.52 5.83 14.73
CA VAL A 446 -19.99 6.31 16.03
C VAL A 446 -21.14 5.41 16.47
N ASP A 447 -21.04 4.87 17.67
CA ASP A 447 -22.12 4.09 18.27
C ASP A 447 -23.01 4.97 19.14
N LEU A 448 -24.32 4.78 19.01
CA LEU A 448 -25.34 5.42 19.83
C LEU A 448 -26.08 4.37 20.63
N PHE A 449 -25.77 4.25 21.93
CA PHE A 449 -26.41 3.30 22.83
C PHE A 449 -27.71 3.87 23.39
N MET A 450 -28.82 3.27 22.99
CA MET A 450 -30.17 3.58 23.44
C MET A 450 -31.00 2.27 23.46
N PRO A 451 -32.19 2.25 24.09
CA PRO A 451 -33.03 1.06 24.13
C PRO A 451 -33.37 0.50 22.73
N ALA A 452 -33.47 -0.82 22.61
CA ALA A 452 -33.99 -1.48 21.42
C ALA A 452 -35.35 -0.89 21.03
N GLY A 453 -35.63 -0.82 19.72
CA GLY A 453 -36.84 -0.20 19.19
C GLY A 453 -36.80 1.33 19.08
N THR A 454 -35.70 1.99 19.46
CA THR A 454 -35.52 3.44 19.27
C THR A 454 -35.60 3.79 17.78
N PRO A 455 -36.46 4.74 17.36
CA PRO A 455 -36.60 5.13 15.95
C PRO A 455 -35.37 5.93 15.46
N LEU A 456 -34.91 5.64 14.23
CA LEU A 456 -33.74 6.21 13.59
C LEU A 456 -34.16 7.01 12.34
N TYR A 457 -33.63 8.22 12.17
CA TYR A 457 -34.01 9.15 11.12
C TYR A 457 -32.81 9.61 10.30
N THR A 458 -32.93 9.68 8.96
CA THR A 458 -31.82 10.17 8.12
C THR A 458 -31.53 11.66 8.36
N PRO A 459 -30.25 12.07 8.55
CA PRO A 459 -29.91 13.48 8.78
C PRO A 459 -30.02 14.34 7.53
N LEU A 460 -29.95 13.74 6.34
CA LEU A 460 -29.98 14.39 5.03
C LEU A 460 -30.91 13.64 4.08
N ALA A 461 -31.26 14.28 2.97
CA ALA A 461 -31.90 13.59 1.86
C ALA A 461 -30.98 12.44 1.37
N ALA A 462 -31.58 11.28 1.10
CA ALA A 462 -30.85 10.08 0.76
C ALA A 462 -31.56 9.25 -0.31
N THR A 463 -30.80 8.34 -0.92
CA THR A 463 -31.31 7.23 -1.71
C THR A 463 -30.89 5.93 -1.04
N VAL A 464 -31.83 5.03 -0.79
CA VAL A 464 -31.53 3.70 -0.27
C VAL A 464 -30.71 2.92 -1.32
N VAL A 465 -29.49 2.50 -0.96
CA VAL A 465 -28.62 1.70 -1.83
C VAL A 465 -28.88 0.22 -1.62
N SER A 466 -28.80 -0.24 -0.37
CA SER A 466 -29.10 -1.62 0.00
C SER A 466 -29.75 -1.70 1.38
N VAL A 467 -30.44 -2.83 1.58
CA VAL A 467 -31.02 -3.25 2.86
C VAL A 467 -30.68 -4.73 3.00
N GLU A 468 -29.92 -5.07 4.03
CA GLU A 468 -29.33 -6.40 4.18
C GLU A 468 -29.51 -6.90 5.61
N ILE A 469 -29.40 -8.22 5.81
CA ILE A 469 -29.37 -8.86 7.12
C ILE A 469 -28.15 -9.76 7.16
N GLU A 470 -27.16 -9.34 7.92
CA GLU A 470 -25.99 -10.15 8.22
C GLU A 470 -26.27 -11.02 9.45
N ARG A 471 -26.15 -12.34 9.29
CA ARG A 471 -26.50 -13.29 10.34
C ARG A 471 -25.31 -13.84 11.11
N GLU A 472 -24.11 -13.45 10.69
CA GLU A 472 -22.88 -13.90 11.35
C GLU A 472 -22.80 -13.31 12.76
N PRO A 473 -22.37 -14.09 13.75
CA PRO A 473 -22.10 -13.57 15.09
C PRO A 473 -21.07 -12.43 15.03
N LEU A 474 -21.27 -11.39 15.82
CA LEU A 474 -20.44 -10.18 15.84
C LEU A 474 -20.51 -9.32 14.57
N GLY A 475 -21.40 -9.67 13.62
CA GLY A 475 -21.70 -8.85 12.45
C GLY A 475 -22.66 -7.70 12.75
N TYR A 476 -23.08 -7.02 11.69
CA TYR A 476 -23.98 -5.85 11.80
C TYR A 476 -25.46 -6.20 12.10
N GLY A 477 -25.88 -7.47 11.97
CA GLY A 477 -27.29 -7.80 12.05
C GLY A 477 -28.07 -7.17 10.91
N GLY A 478 -29.12 -6.40 11.21
CA GLY A 478 -29.83 -5.59 10.22
C GLY A 478 -28.99 -4.37 9.82
N LEU A 479 -28.85 -4.13 8.50
CA LEU A 479 -28.08 -2.98 8.00
C LEU A 479 -28.74 -2.30 6.81
N VAL A 480 -28.58 -0.96 6.75
CA VAL A 480 -29.07 -0.09 5.67
C VAL A 480 -27.93 0.77 5.17
N LYS A 481 -27.79 0.85 3.85
CA LYS A 481 -26.83 1.71 3.17
C LYS A 481 -27.57 2.83 2.45
N LEU A 482 -27.26 4.09 2.77
CA LEU A 482 -27.88 5.29 2.22
C LEU A 482 -26.86 6.13 1.48
N GLU A 483 -27.13 6.47 0.23
CA GLU A 483 -26.30 7.41 -0.55
C GLU A 483 -26.83 8.83 -0.40
N HIS A 484 -25.93 9.77 -0.14
CA HIS A 484 -26.19 11.20 -0.04
C HIS A 484 -25.48 11.95 -1.17
N ARG A 485 -26.21 12.89 -1.81
CA ARG A 485 -25.71 13.76 -2.89
C ARG A 485 -26.09 15.21 -2.61
N PRO A 486 -25.55 15.83 -1.55
CA PRO A 486 -25.84 17.21 -1.24
C PRO A 486 -25.20 18.16 -2.26
N GLU A 487 -25.78 19.32 -2.44
CA GLU A 487 -25.27 20.35 -3.35
C GLU A 487 -23.91 20.86 -2.86
N GLY A 488 -22.95 20.99 -3.78
CA GLY A 488 -21.60 21.47 -3.48
C GLY A 488 -20.69 20.48 -2.73
N CYS A 489 -21.10 19.23 -2.63
CA CYS A 489 -20.34 18.16 -1.97
C CYS A 489 -20.21 16.95 -2.88
N PRO A 490 -19.05 16.26 -2.93
CA PRO A 490 -18.97 14.94 -3.52
C PRO A 490 -19.96 13.97 -2.85
N PRO A 491 -20.48 12.97 -3.57
CA PRO A 491 -21.39 11.98 -2.97
C PRO A 491 -20.65 11.15 -1.92
N PHE A 492 -21.39 10.74 -0.88
CA PHE A 492 -20.93 9.83 0.15
C PHE A 492 -22.05 8.89 0.59
N VAL A 493 -21.70 7.86 1.34
CA VAL A 493 -22.63 6.85 1.81
C VAL A 493 -22.60 6.78 3.33
N THR A 494 -23.77 6.63 3.98
CA THR A 494 -23.87 6.25 5.38
C THR A 494 -24.30 4.79 5.53
N LEU A 495 -23.72 4.09 6.48
CA LEU A 495 -24.09 2.76 6.93
C LEU A 495 -24.78 2.85 8.30
N TRP A 496 -25.86 2.12 8.44
CA TRP A 496 -26.69 2.01 9.63
C TRP A 496 -26.71 0.54 10.04
N GLY A 497 -25.90 0.17 11.00
CA GLY A 497 -25.76 -1.19 11.51
C GLY A 497 -26.58 -1.43 12.78
N HIS A 498 -26.76 -2.69 13.14
CA HIS A 498 -27.46 -3.17 14.34
C HIS A 498 -28.93 -2.81 14.38
N MET A 499 -29.58 -2.74 13.20
CA MET A 499 -30.98 -2.38 13.07
C MET A 499 -31.92 -3.57 13.26
N ALA A 500 -33.14 -3.28 13.73
CA ALA A 500 -34.22 -4.25 13.86
C ALA A 500 -34.67 -4.80 12.49
N HIS A 501 -34.81 -6.11 12.37
CA HIS A 501 -35.13 -6.78 11.10
C HIS A 501 -36.51 -6.41 10.55
N GLU A 502 -37.54 -6.24 11.42
CA GLU A 502 -38.89 -5.87 11.00
C GLU A 502 -38.95 -4.52 10.29
N ALA A 503 -38.14 -3.56 10.74
CA ALA A 503 -38.12 -2.21 10.19
C ALA A 503 -37.55 -2.19 8.75
N LEU A 504 -36.64 -3.12 8.44
CA LEU A 504 -35.97 -3.17 7.13
C LEU A 504 -36.89 -3.57 5.98
N GLY A 505 -37.95 -4.33 6.24
CA GLY A 505 -38.93 -4.73 5.23
C GLY A 505 -39.72 -3.57 4.59
N ARG A 506 -39.58 -2.35 5.12
CA ARG A 506 -40.25 -1.14 4.62
C ARG A 506 -39.43 -0.35 3.62
N LEU A 507 -38.12 -0.51 3.62
CA LEU A 507 -37.18 0.16 2.71
C LEU A 507 -36.91 -0.67 1.46
N LYS A 508 -36.70 -0.02 0.34
CA LYS A 508 -36.35 -0.66 -0.94
C LYS A 508 -35.20 0.08 -1.60
N PRO A 509 -34.25 -0.64 -2.21
CA PRO A 509 -33.21 -0.02 -3.04
C PRO A 509 -33.83 0.94 -4.08
N GLY A 510 -33.22 2.12 -4.24
CA GLY A 510 -33.73 3.20 -5.10
C GLY A 510 -34.77 4.12 -4.44
N GLN A 511 -35.30 3.79 -3.27
CA GLN A 511 -36.24 4.65 -2.54
C GLN A 511 -35.59 5.96 -2.14
N LYS A 512 -36.28 7.08 -2.36
CA LYS A 512 -35.85 8.42 -1.94
C LYS A 512 -36.39 8.73 -0.54
N LEU A 513 -35.50 9.23 0.32
CA LEU A 513 -35.80 9.71 1.67
C LEU A 513 -35.51 11.21 1.75
N LYS A 514 -36.31 11.95 2.49
CA LYS A 514 -36.04 13.34 2.86
C LYS A 514 -35.32 13.40 4.20
N ALA A 515 -34.60 14.47 4.48
CA ALA A 515 -34.03 14.71 5.81
C ALA A 515 -35.15 14.59 6.89
N GLY A 516 -34.87 13.81 7.94
CA GLY A 516 -35.81 13.53 9.02
C GLY A 516 -36.80 12.40 8.75
N ASP A 517 -36.76 11.73 7.59
CA ASP A 517 -37.55 10.51 7.34
C ASP A 517 -37.04 9.33 8.15
N LEU A 518 -37.96 8.43 8.55
CA LEU A 518 -37.65 7.23 9.31
C LEU A 518 -36.83 6.23 8.45
N VAL A 519 -35.66 5.83 8.94
CA VAL A 519 -34.83 4.78 8.35
C VAL A 519 -35.24 3.41 8.92
N GLY A 520 -35.45 3.30 10.23
CA GLY A 520 -35.81 2.07 10.91
C GLY A 520 -35.74 2.23 12.43
N HIS A 521 -35.47 1.13 13.13
CA HIS A 521 -35.36 1.09 14.59
C HIS A 521 -34.07 0.37 15.00
N MET A 522 -33.56 0.67 16.19
CA MET A 522 -32.47 -0.09 16.79
C MET A 522 -32.90 -1.52 17.06
N GLY A 523 -32.04 -2.48 16.72
CA GLY A 523 -32.26 -3.89 16.94
C GLY A 523 -32.01 -4.32 18.36
N ASP A 524 -32.70 -5.39 18.79
CA ASP A 524 -32.41 -6.08 20.04
C ASP A 524 -31.24 -7.06 19.86
N ILE A 525 -30.67 -7.54 20.95
CA ILE A 525 -29.53 -8.44 21.03
C ILE A 525 -29.66 -9.69 20.13
N HIS A 526 -30.91 -10.16 19.90
CA HIS A 526 -31.19 -11.34 19.08
C HIS A 526 -31.15 -11.11 17.57
N GLU A 527 -31.10 -9.87 17.13
CA GLU A 527 -31.18 -9.51 15.70
C GLU A 527 -30.08 -8.55 15.25
N ASN A 528 -29.28 -8.03 16.19
CA ASN A 528 -28.27 -7.00 15.94
C ASN A 528 -26.81 -7.55 15.89
N GLY A 529 -26.63 -8.87 15.73
CA GLY A 529 -25.31 -9.50 15.76
C GLY A 529 -24.84 -9.95 17.16
N GLY A 530 -25.70 -9.82 18.18
CA GLY A 530 -25.37 -10.22 19.56
C GLY A 530 -24.68 -9.11 20.37
N TRP A 531 -24.93 -7.86 20.05
CA TRP A 531 -24.41 -6.70 20.75
C TRP A 531 -25.42 -6.09 21.73
N THR A 532 -24.91 -5.36 22.75
CA THR A 532 -25.73 -4.42 23.52
C THR A 532 -26.50 -3.51 22.54
N PRO A 533 -27.81 -3.25 22.72
CA PRO A 533 -28.58 -2.43 21.80
C PRO A 533 -27.94 -1.07 21.54
N HIS A 534 -27.58 -0.81 20.29
CA HIS A 534 -27.04 0.46 19.81
C HIS A 534 -27.22 0.59 18.29
N LEU A 535 -27.09 1.79 17.78
CA LEU A 535 -26.88 2.06 16.38
C LEU A 535 -25.37 2.19 16.12
N HIS A 536 -24.80 1.36 15.26
CA HIS A 536 -23.52 1.66 14.63
C HIS A 536 -23.79 2.56 13.44
N PHE A 537 -23.33 3.81 13.52
CA PHE A 537 -23.47 4.80 12.46
C PHE A 537 -22.12 5.13 11.88
N GLU A 538 -21.96 4.84 10.60
CA GLU A 538 -20.69 4.99 9.89
C GLU A 538 -20.90 5.69 8.55
N MET A 539 -19.84 6.25 7.98
CA MET A 539 -19.84 6.88 6.67
C MET A 539 -18.65 6.40 5.86
N THR A 540 -18.84 6.26 4.54
CA THR A 540 -17.72 6.10 3.61
C THR A 540 -17.76 7.12 2.49
N THR A 541 -16.60 7.65 2.13
CA THR A 541 -16.39 8.50 0.95
C THR A 541 -16.23 7.68 -0.33
N ASP A 542 -15.96 6.38 -0.23
CA ASP A 542 -15.94 5.47 -1.37
C ASP A 542 -17.33 4.86 -1.61
N ILE A 543 -18.12 5.52 -2.46
CA ILE A 543 -19.49 5.11 -2.79
C ILE A 543 -19.61 3.75 -3.48
N ASN A 544 -18.49 3.18 -3.94
CA ASN A 544 -18.47 1.90 -4.66
C ASN A 544 -18.25 0.69 -3.74
N LEU A 545 -17.98 0.91 -2.45
CA LEU A 545 -17.89 -0.19 -1.50
C LEU A 545 -19.26 -0.86 -1.34
N THR A 546 -19.26 -2.19 -1.35
CA THR A 546 -20.44 -2.97 -0.92
C THR A 546 -20.63 -2.85 0.59
N ALA A 547 -21.77 -3.22 1.12
CA ALA A 547 -22.02 -3.14 2.56
C ALA A 547 -21.04 -3.99 3.37
N THR A 548 -20.66 -5.16 2.85
CA THR A 548 -19.68 -6.08 3.48
C THR A 548 -18.23 -5.62 3.37
N GLU A 549 -17.93 -4.65 2.51
CA GLU A 549 -16.60 -4.02 2.40
C GLU A 549 -16.44 -2.81 3.32
N ILE A 550 -17.52 -2.27 3.86
CA ILE A 550 -17.46 -1.19 4.86
C ILE A 550 -16.99 -1.79 6.17
N LEU A 551 -15.88 -1.28 6.69
CA LEU A 551 -15.19 -1.85 7.85
C LEU A 551 -15.59 -1.08 9.11
N GLY A 552 -16.29 -1.71 10.06
CA GLY A 552 -16.62 -1.08 11.35
C GLY A 552 -15.39 -0.83 12.24
N VAL A 553 -14.25 -1.43 11.90
CA VAL A 553 -12.99 -1.33 12.65
C VAL A 553 -11.78 -1.37 11.73
N GLY A 554 -10.73 -0.62 12.06
CA GLY A 554 -9.51 -0.50 11.27
C GLY A 554 -8.23 -0.71 12.09
N GLU A 555 -7.11 -0.79 11.36
CA GLU A 555 -5.76 -0.87 11.91
C GLU A 555 -5.29 0.48 12.44
N ALA A 556 -4.57 0.46 13.57
CA ALA A 556 -3.95 1.65 14.14
C ALA A 556 -2.97 2.34 13.17
N ALA A 557 -2.20 1.55 12.43
CA ALA A 557 -1.17 2.05 11.51
C ALA A 557 -1.75 2.87 10.34
N TYR A 558 -3.03 2.69 10.02
CA TYR A 558 -3.72 3.32 8.88
C TYR A 558 -4.87 4.23 9.29
N LEU A 559 -4.90 4.73 10.54
CA LEU A 559 -5.99 5.59 11.01
C LEU A 559 -6.17 6.86 10.17
N ASP A 560 -5.09 7.43 9.66
CA ASP A 560 -5.13 8.60 8.77
C ASP A 560 -5.73 8.26 7.38
N VAL A 561 -5.54 7.03 6.91
CA VAL A 561 -6.18 6.50 5.70
C VAL A 561 -7.67 6.26 5.97
N TRP A 562 -7.97 5.59 7.09
CA TRP A 562 -9.35 5.31 7.48
C TRP A 562 -10.14 6.59 7.75
N ALA A 563 -9.51 7.66 8.26
CA ALA A 563 -10.14 8.97 8.40
C ALA A 563 -10.56 9.62 7.06
N ASP A 564 -9.96 9.23 5.95
CA ASP A 564 -10.40 9.65 4.61
C ASP A 564 -11.47 8.70 4.05
N VAL A 565 -11.30 7.38 4.22
CA VAL A 565 -12.24 6.37 3.70
C VAL A 565 -13.53 6.32 4.52
N PHE A 566 -13.40 6.33 5.85
CA PHE A 566 -14.46 6.26 6.84
C PHE A 566 -14.37 7.43 7.82
N PRO A 567 -14.70 8.65 7.39
CA PRO A 567 -14.57 9.84 8.24
C PRO A 567 -15.45 9.80 9.48
N ASP A 568 -15.03 10.53 10.53
CA ASP A 568 -15.84 10.70 11.74
C ASP A 568 -17.22 11.31 11.40
N VAL A 569 -18.27 10.63 11.81
CA VAL A 569 -19.67 10.98 11.57
C VAL A 569 -20.34 11.69 12.75
N ALA A 570 -19.64 12.00 13.82
CA ALA A 570 -20.22 12.61 15.02
C ALA A 570 -21.02 13.89 14.70
N ALA A 571 -20.47 14.76 13.84
CA ALA A 571 -21.17 15.98 13.41
C ALA A 571 -22.47 15.66 12.64
N LEU A 572 -22.46 14.64 11.77
CA LEU A 572 -23.64 14.20 11.03
C LEU A 572 -24.68 13.54 11.95
N ALA A 573 -24.23 12.87 13.02
CA ALA A 573 -25.08 12.33 14.08
C ALA A 573 -25.66 13.40 15.02
N GLY A 574 -25.23 14.64 14.92
CA GLY A 574 -25.64 15.74 15.79
C GLY A 574 -25.03 15.68 17.18
N ILE A 575 -23.85 15.06 17.33
CA ILE A 575 -23.11 14.99 18.59
C ILE A 575 -22.19 16.21 18.66
N PRO A 576 -22.33 17.04 19.71
CA PRO A 576 -21.48 18.21 19.88
C PRO A 576 -20.02 17.80 20.15
N PRO A 577 -19.02 18.49 19.59
CA PRO A 577 -17.59 18.18 19.79
C PRO A 577 -17.15 18.13 21.26
N GLU A 578 -17.72 18.99 22.10
CA GLU A 578 -17.44 19.02 23.55
C GLU A 578 -17.81 17.73 24.28
N THR A 579 -18.63 16.88 23.71
CA THR A 579 -18.98 15.55 24.27
C THR A 579 -17.75 14.66 24.44
N PHE A 580 -16.76 14.82 23.59
CA PHE A 580 -15.54 14.00 23.59
C PHE A 580 -14.46 14.54 24.54
N HIS A 581 -14.69 15.69 25.19
CA HIS A 581 -13.78 16.27 26.18
C HIS A 581 -14.07 15.67 27.56
N GLN A 582 -13.37 14.61 27.93
CA GLN A 582 -13.65 13.83 29.15
C GLN A 582 -13.45 14.57 30.48
N ASP A 583 -12.69 15.66 30.53
CA ASP A 583 -12.37 16.34 31.79
C ASP A 583 -12.97 17.74 31.98
N GLY A 584 -13.72 18.22 30.99
CA GLY A 584 -14.40 19.53 31.04
C GLY A 584 -13.48 20.75 31.20
N ARG A 585 -12.19 20.54 31.48
CA ARG A 585 -11.25 21.63 31.71
C ARG A 585 -10.85 22.32 30.42
N THR A 586 -10.90 23.62 30.44
CA THR A 586 -10.38 24.44 29.34
C THR A 586 -8.86 24.36 29.25
N ARG A 587 -8.30 24.70 28.07
CA ARG A 587 -6.85 24.84 27.89
C ARG A 587 -6.23 25.76 28.96
N ALA A 588 -6.90 26.87 29.29
CA ALA A 588 -6.44 27.81 30.29
C ALA A 588 -6.36 27.18 31.71
N GLU A 589 -7.36 26.41 32.11
CA GLU A 589 -7.38 25.69 33.40
C GLU A 589 -6.29 24.64 33.48
N ILE A 590 -6.03 23.91 32.40
CA ILE A 590 -4.94 22.91 32.34
C ILE A 590 -3.57 23.62 32.46
N ILE A 591 -3.37 24.75 31.77
CA ILE A 591 -2.14 25.55 31.88
C ILE A 591 -1.97 26.10 33.28
N ALA A 592 -3.02 26.60 33.92
CA ALA A 592 -2.99 27.06 35.30
C ALA A 592 -2.60 25.93 36.27
N LYS A 593 -3.25 24.78 36.15
CA LYS A 593 -2.97 23.60 36.99
C LYS A 593 -1.56 23.06 36.80
N ARG A 594 -1.05 23.09 35.55
CA ARG A 594 0.34 22.73 35.25
C ARG A 594 1.34 23.61 36.02
N LYS A 595 1.11 24.91 36.12
CA LYS A 595 1.96 25.84 36.88
C LYS A 595 1.99 25.55 38.39
N GLU A 596 0.93 24.98 38.93
CA GLU A 596 0.86 24.56 40.32
C GLU A 596 1.66 23.28 40.60
N ILE A 597 1.67 22.33 39.65
CA ILE A 597 2.20 20.97 39.83
C ILE A 597 3.65 20.85 39.33
N LEU A 598 4.00 21.53 38.25
CA LEU A 598 5.31 21.46 37.63
C LEU A 598 6.15 22.67 38.02
N LEU A 599 7.50 22.49 38.00
CA LEU A 599 8.44 23.57 38.32
C LEU A 599 8.16 24.79 37.46
N PRO A 600 8.17 26.03 38.06
CA PRO A 600 7.85 27.29 37.38
C PRO A 600 8.70 27.58 36.13
N ASN A 601 9.89 26.97 36.05
CA ASN A 601 10.87 27.20 34.97
C ASN A 601 10.66 26.31 33.73
N LEU A 602 9.70 25.39 33.75
CA LEU A 602 9.35 24.60 32.55
C LEU A 602 8.51 25.47 31.60
N SER A 603 9.16 26.06 30.61
CA SER A 603 8.51 26.88 29.59
C SER A 603 7.61 26.01 28.68
N ILE A 604 6.51 26.59 28.22
CA ILE A 604 5.71 26.05 27.13
C ILE A 604 6.34 26.53 25.82
N SER A 605 6.82 25.63 25.00
CA SER A 605 7.54 25.93 23.76
C SER A 605 6.64 26.45 22.62
N TYR A 606 5.33 26.43 22.80
CA TYR A 606 4.35 26.81 21.78
C TYR A 606 3.59 28.06 22.20
N SER A 607 3.39 29.00 21.28
CA SER A 607 2.58 30.19 21.49
C SER A 607 1.12 29.87 21.79
N GLU A 608 0.60 28.79 21.14
CA GLU A 608 -0.72 28.21 21.39
C GLU A 608 -0.59 26.71 21.69
N PRO A 609 -0.51 26.34 22.97
CA PRO A 609 -0.41 24.92 23.35
C PRO A 609 -1.66 24.13 22.97
N ILE A 610 -1.46 22.96 22.36
CA ILE A 610 -2.53 22.01 22.03
C ILE A 610 -2.97 21.31 23.33
N LYS A 611 -4.27 21.12 23.51
CA LYS A 611 -4.82 20.29 24.58
C LYS A 611 -4.97 18.87 24.06
N PHE A 612 -4.14 17.94 24.55
CA PHE A 612 -4.36 16.52 24.32
C PHE A 612 -5.42 15.99 25.28
N VAL A 613 -6.44 15.37 24.78
CA VAL A 613 -7.54 14.82 25.57
C VAL A 613 -7.32 13.34 25.92
N ARG A 614 -6.52 12.63 25.12
CA ARG A 614 -6.16 11.23 25.35
C ARG A 614 -4.79 10.90 24.75
N GLY A 615 -4.09 9.93 25.34
CA GLY A 615 -2.94 9.26 24.76
C GLY A 615 -3.29 7.80 24.48
N ASP A 616 -2.82 7.27 23.34
CA ASP A 616 -2.96 5.85 23.00
C ASP A 616 -1.65 5.34 22.37
N GLY A 617 -0.89 4.56 23.14
CA GLY A 617 0.45 4.15 22.76
C GLY A 617 1.36 5.36 22.53
N THR A 618 1.85 5.53 21.29
CA THR A 618 2.66 6.68 20.85
C THR A 618 1.84 7.86 20.32
N TRP A 619 0.51 7.73 20.23
CA TRP A 619 -0.38 8.76 19.71
C TRP A 619 -0.92 9.66 20.79
N LEU A 620 -1.02 10.96 20.49
CA LEU A 620 -1.70 11.95 21.32
C LEU A 620 -2.90 12.49 20.54
N ILE A 621 -4.06 12.53 21.19
CA ILE A 621 -5.33 12.97 20.59
C ILE A 621 -5.70 14.32 21.21
N ASP A 622 -5.91 15.33 20.39
CA ASP A 622 -6.30 16.70 20.74
C ASP A 622 -7.82 16.96 20.60
#